data_1e925623b0508d9f5189c23fe890ef11
#
_entry.id   1e925623b0508d9f5189c23fe890ef11
#
_cell.length_a   1.000
_cell.length_b   1.000
_cell.length_c   1.000
_cell.angle_alpha   90.00
_cell.angle_beta   90.00
_cell.angle_gamma   90.00
#
_symmetry.space_group_name_H-M   'P 1'
#
loop_
_entity.id
_entity.type
_entity.pdbx_description
1 polymer ?
#
loop_
_entity_poly.entity_id
_entity_poly.type
_entity_poly.pdbx_seq_one_letter_code
_entity_poly.pdbx_strand_id
1 'polypeptide(L)'
;MPTGNLKLTSLDKKILHSYCQTLDGLSNYLGNGYEIVLHSLEDYEHSAIKVINGYHTGRTEGAPITDLALKMLEQIRRNEENDHGVIYFSTNVKGEPLKSTTIPVKGEKDRIIGLLCINFYMNTTMADFFCNFAVPIPSDSDGLTVSGQIHETFSQSSSDLLEQTIQTVRQEVLMDSAISSTNKNKEIIFRLYQQGIFNLKDAVVTIAEALG
;
A
#
# COMPACT_ATOMS: atom_id res chain seq x y z
N MET A 1 -32.21 -16.59 7.30
CA MET A 1 -31.05 -16.05 6.58
C MET A 1 -30.01 -17.14 6.58
N PRO A 2 -29.37 -17.53 5.48
CA PRO A 2 -28.39 -18.62 5.52
C PRO A 2 -27.16 -18.15 6.32
N THR A 3 -27.02 -18.69 7.51
CA THR A 3 -25.83 -18.60 8.34
C THR A 3 -24.78 -19.62 7.84
N GLY A 4 -24.51 -19.57 6.56
CA GLY A 4 -23.55 -20.49 5.94
C GLY A 4 -22.25 -19.78 5.62
N ASN A 5 -21.15 -20.37 5.99
CA ASN A 5 -19.81 -19.98 5.57
C ASN A 5 -19.80 -19.78 4.05
N LEU A 6 -19.24 -18.66 3.59
CA LEU A 6 -19.13 -18.35 2.18
C LEU A 6 -18.06 -19.25 1.55
N LYS A 7 -18.42 -20.10 0.59
CA LYS A 7 -17.42 -20.87 -0.15
C LYS A 7 -16.65 -19.94 -1.10
N LEU A 8 -15.37 -19.74 -0.84
CA LEU A 8 -14.50 -18.93 -1.68
C LEU A 8 -13.98 -19.71 -2.88
N THR A 9 -13.88 -19.02 -4.01
CA THR A 9 -13.23 -19.55 -5.22
C THR A 9 -11.71 -19.39 -5.12
N SER A 10 -10.98 -19.99 -6.06
CA SER A 10 -9.53 -19.80 -6.15
C SER A 10 -9.15 -18.35 -6.45
N LEU A 11 -10.00 -17.61 -7.17
CA LEU A 11 -9.82 -16.20 -7.47
C LEU A 11 -10.04 -15.37 -6.19
N ASP A 12 -11.10 -15.63 -5.44
CA ASP A 12 -11.37 -14.96 -4.17
C ASP A 12 -10.19 -15.09 -3.20
N LYS A 13 -9.61 -16.28 -3.09
CA LYS A 13 -8.43 -16.54 -2.24
C LYS A 13 -7.20 -15.77 -2.71
N LYS A 14 -6.97 -15.65 -4.01
CA LYS A 14 -5.89 -14.83 -4.56
C LYS A 14 -6.09 -13.34 -4.28
N ILE A 15 -7.32 -12.84 -4.36
CA ILE A 15 -7.65 -11.46 -4.02
C ILE A 15 -7.32 -11.20 -2.54
N LEU A 16 -7.81 -12.03 -1.62
CA LEU A 16 -7.52 -11.88 -0.19
C LEU A 16 -6.02 -11.95 0.10
N HIS A 17 -5.29 -12.84 -0.56
CA HIS A 17 -3.82 -12.93 -0.43
C HIS A 17 -3.12 -11.65 -0.91
N SER A 18 -3.56 -11.06 -2.02
CA SER A 18 -3.04 -9.76 -2.51
C SER A 18 -3.28 -8.64 -1.50
N TYR A 19 -4.45 -8.63 -0.83
CA TYR A 19 -4.70 -7.70 0.27
C TYR A 19 -3.73 -7.91 1.43
N CYS A 20 -3.44 -9.17 1.83
CA CYS A 20 -2.45 -9.44 2.89
C CYS A 20 -1.09 -8.79 2.56
N GLN A 21 -0.59 -8.97 1.34
CA GLN A 21 0.68 -8.39 0.90
C GLN A 21 0.65 -6.85 0.89
N THR A 22 -0.45 -6.26 0.40
CA THR A 22 -0.64 -4.81 0.40
C THR A 22 -0.64 -4.24 1.83
N LEU A 23 -1.26 -4.95 2.77
CA LEU A 23 -1.36 -4.53 4.16
C LEU A 23 0.00 -4.57 4.88
N ASP A 24 0.90 -5.50 4.54
CA ASP A 24 2.26 -5.52 5.08
C ASP A 24 3.00 -4.21 4.73
N GLY A 25 2.95 -3.78 3.47
CA GLY A 25 3.54 -2.51 3.05
C GLY A 25 2.85 -1.30 3.68
N LEU A 26 1.52 -1.31 3.75
CA LEU A 26 0.75 -0.22 4.32
C LEU A 26 0.99 -0.04 5.83
N SER A 27 1.22 -1.14 6.56
CA SER A 27 1.51 -1.10 7.98
C SER A 27 2.82 -0.37 8.28
N ASN A 28 3.84 -0.61 7.47
CA ASN A 28 5.13 0.07 7.59
C ASN A 28 4.99 1.59 7.35
N TYR A 29 4.10 1.98 6.44
CA TYR A 29 3.85 3.39 6.12
C TYR A 29 3.02 4.10 7.20
N LEU A 30 1.97 3.44 7.74
CA LEU A 30 1.06 4.03 8.71
C LEU A 30 1.60 4.03 10.16
N GLY A 31 2.49 3.07 10.48
CA GLY A 31 3.09 2.95 11.79
C GLY A 31 2.16 2.41 12.88
N ASN A 32 2.63 2.57 14.12
CA ASN A 32 2.07 1.86 15.29
C ASN A 32 0.71 2.36 15.78
N GLY A 33 0.26 3.54 15.36
CA GLY A 33 -1.04 4.10 15.77
C GLY A 33 -2.24 3.44 15.09
N TYR A 34 -2.02 2.56 14.10
CA TYR A 34 -3.07 1.90 13.34
C TYR A 34 -3.07 0.39 13.58
N GLU A 35 -4.22 -0.14 13.96
CA GLU A 35 -4.48 -1.59 13.88
C GLU A 35 -5.24 -1.88 12.59
N ILE A 36 -4.82 -2.93 11.88
CA ILE A 36 -5.48 -3.37 10.65
C ILE A 36 -5.83 -4.84 10.78
N VAL A 37 -7.08 -5.18 10.49
CA VAL A 37 -7.56 -6.57 10.50
C VAL A 37 -8.25 -6.87 9.18
N LEU A 38 -7.76 -7.87 8.47
CA LEU A 38 -8.42 -8.43 7.29
C LEU A 38 -9.18 -9.69 7.69
N HIS A 39 -10.49 -9.68 7.48
CA HIS A 39 -11.35 -10.84 7.70
C HIS A 39 -11.67 -11.54 6.38
N SER A 40 -11.59 -12.86 6.37
CA SER A 40 -12.24 -13.72 5.37
C SER A 40 -13.65 -14.08 5.83
N LEU A 41 -14.61 -14.07 4.93
CA LEU A 41 -15.98 -14.53 5.21
C LEU A 41 -16.17 -16.03 4.90
N GLU A 42 -15.10 -16.78 4.66
CA GLU A 42 -15.13 -18.23 4.46
C GLU A 42 -15.43 -18.97 5.78
N ASP A 43 -14.84 -18.52 6.88
CA ASP A 43 -15.03 -19.07 8.22
C ASP A 43 -15.11 -17.94 9.25
N TYR A 44 -16.26 -17.79 9.91
CA TYR A 44 -16.47 -16.70 10.87
C TYR A 44 -15.78 -16.96 12.22
N GLU A 45 -15.50 -18.23 12.55
CA GLU A 45 -14.81 -18.60 13.79
C GLU A 45 -13.30 -18.34 13.71
N HIS A 46 -12.72 -18.37 12.50
CA HIS A 46 -11.31 -18.10 12.25
C HIS A 46 -11.14 -17.05 11.14
N SER A 47 -11.93 -15.97 11.23
CA SER A 47 -12.07 -15.02 10.12
C SER A 47 -10.88 -14.08 9.95
N ALA A 48 -10.16 -13.71 11.02
CA ALA A 48 -9.01 -12.80 10.96
C ALA A 48 -7.82 -13.48 10.28
N ILE A 49 -7.64 -13.25 8.98
CA ILE A 49 -6.57 -13.87 8.17
C ILE A 49 -5.30 -13.03 8.16
N LYS A 50 -5.37 -11.76 8.53
CA LYS A 50 -4.23 -10.86 8.73
C LYS A 50 -4.53 -9.89 9.84
N VAL A 51 -3.58 -9.73 10.79
CA VAL A 51 -3.69 -8.78 11.90
C VAL A 51 -2.38 -8.01 12.04
N ILE A 52 -2.47 -6.69 11.97
CA ILE A 52 -1.35 -5.77 12.13
C ILE A 52 -1.62 -4.93 13.37
N ASN A 53 -0.63 -4.78 14.25
CA ASN A 53 -0.71 -4.03 15.50
C ASN A 53 -1.89 -4.45 16.40
N GLY A 54 -2.24 -5.74 16.38
CA GLY A 54 -3.41 -6.29 17.11
C GLY A 54 -3.36 -6.10 18.63
N TYR A 55 -2.25 -5.64 19.18
CA TYR A 55 -2.12 -5.32 20.61
C TYR A 55 -3.02 -4.18 21.08
N HIS A 56 -3.52 -3.33 20.18
CA HIS A 56 -4.48 -2.27 20.53
C HIS A 56 -5.82 -2.84 20.98
N THR A 57 -6.28 -3.93 20.36
CA THR A 57 -7.55 -4.59 20.71
C THR A 57 -7.37 -5.97 21.33
N GLY A 58 -6.13 -6.51 21.34
CA GLY A 58 -5.83 -7.85 21.80
C GLY A 58 -6.10 -8.94 20.75
N ARG A 59 -6.22 -8.58 19.44
CA ARG A 59 -6.53 -9.51 18.37
C ARG A 59 -5.28 -10.19 17.82
N THR A 60 -5.48 -11.41 17.34
CA THR A 60 -4.47 -12.22 16.64
C THR A 60 -5.06 -12.85 15.39
N GLU A 61 -4.22 -13.28 14.47
CA GLU A 61 -4.66 -14.09 13.33
C GLU A 61 -5.36 -15.37 13.83
N GLY A 62 -6.41 -15.77 13.12
CA GLY A 62 -7.30 -16.85 13.54
C GLY A 62 -8.39 -16.44 14.53
N ALA A 63 -8.45 -15.18 14.97
CA ALA A 63 -9.54 -14.71 15.82
C ALA A 63 -10.90 -14.70 15.08
N PRO A 64 -12.02 -14.90 15.79
CA PRO A 64 -13.35 -14.85 15.19
C PRO A 64 -13.71 -13.43 14.72
N ILE A 65 -14.72 -13.36 13.85
CA ILE A 65 -15.32 -12.09 13.47
C ILE A 65 -16.06 -11.48 14.67
N THR A 66 -16.04 -10.14 14.80
CA THR A 66 -16.76 -9.49 15.89
C THR A 66 -18.23 -9.22 15.55
N ASP A 67 -19.04 -9.04 16.59
CA ASP A 67 -20.42 -8.58 16.49
C ASP A 67 -20.52 -7.24 15.74
N LEU A 68 -19.59 -6.31 16.00
CA LEU A 68 -19.54 -5.03 15.31
C LEU A 68 -19.22 -5.19 13.83
N ALA A 69 -18.26 -6.05 13.46
CA ALA A 69 -17.93 -6.33 12.06
C ALA A 69 -19.11 -7.00 11.32
N LEU A 70 -19.85 -7.91 11.99
CA LEU A 70 -21.07 -8.48 11.45
C LEU A 70 -22.16 -7.41 11.25
N LYS A 71 -22.34 -6.50 12.22
CA LYS A 71 -23.28 -5.39 12.09
C LYS A 71 -22.92 -4.47 10.92
N MET A 72 -21.62 -4.16 10.73
CA MET A 72 -21.14 -3.35 9.59
C MET A 72 -21.37 -4.09 8.27
N LEU A 73 -21.11 -5.39 8.20
CA LEU A 73 -21.40 -6.21 7.02
C LEU A 73 -22.89 -6.14 6.62
N GLU A 74 -23.80 -6.23 7.60
CA GLU A 74 -25.24 -6.10 7.33
C GLU A 74 -25.63 -4.69 6.88
N GLN A 75 -25.01 -3.65 7.41
CA GLN A 75 -25.22 -2.27 6.94
C GLN A 75 -24.76 -2.08 5.50
N ILE A 76 -23.58 -2.61 5.16
CA ILE A 76 -23.03 -2.56 3.79
C ILE A 76 -23.95 -3.29 2.82
N ARG A 77 -24.43 -4.50 3.17
CA ARG A 77 -25.35 -5.29 2.34
C ARG A 77 -26.70 -4.63 2.08
N ARG A 78 -27.19 -3.81 3.03
CA ARG A 78 -28.46 -3.08 2.88
C ARG A 78 -28.34 -1.81 2.05
N ASN A 79 -27.15 -1.30 1.89
CA ASN A 79 -26.87 -0.01 1.26
C ASN A 79 -26.02 -0.24 0.00
N GLU A 80 -26.67 -0.82 -1.02
CA GLU A 80 -26.01 -1.24 -2.28
C GLU A 80 -25.27 -0.12 -3.01
N GLU A 81 -25.61 1.15 -2.73
CA GLU A 81 -24.94 2.32 -3.29
C GLU A 81 -23.63 2.71 -2.56
N ASN A 82 -23.36 2.13 -1.36
CA ASN A 82 -22.22 2.52 -0.53
C ASN A 82 -21.10 1.45 -0.55
N ASP A 83 -20.39 1.39 -1.66
CA ASP A 83 -19.23 0.51 -1.85
C ASP A 83 -17.97 0.95 -1.07
N HIS A 84 -18.01 2.11 -0.39
CA HIS A 84 -16.83 2.73 0.21
C HIS A 84 -16.58 2.33 1.67
N GLY A 85 -17.45 1.50 2.24
CA GLY A 85 -17.35 1.10 3.64
C GLY A 85 -18.00 2.08 4.62
N VAL A 86 -17.89 1.78 5.91
CA VAL A 86 -18.52 2.52 7.01
C VAL A 86 -17.47 3.04 7.96
N ILE A 87 -17.50 4.35 8.24
CA ILE A 87 -16.64 5.01 9.22
C ILE A 87 -17.42 5.22 10.51
N TYR A 88 -16.82 4.90 11.66
CA TYR A 88 -17.47 5.00 12.97
C TYR A 88 -16.44 5.19 14.09
N PHE A 89 -16.94 5.51 15.29
CA PHE A 89 -16.15 5.51 16.50
C PHE A 89 -16.51 4.29 17.34
N SER A 90 -15.49 3.68 17.95
CA SER A 90 -15.64 2.51 18.82
C SER A 90 -14.68 2.62 20.00
N THR A 91 -14.67 1.63 20.86
CA THR A 91 -13.72 1.49 21.95
C THR A 91 -13.15 0.07 21.95
N ASN A 92 -11.91 -0.07 22.40
CA ASN A 92 -11.31 -1.38 22.66
C ASN A 92 -11.81 -1.96 24.01
N VAL A 93 -11.35 -3.15 24.37
CA VAL A 93 -11.72 -3.83 25.62
C VAL A 93 -11.34 -3.06 26.89
N LYS A 94 -10.42 -2.08 26.80
CA LYS A 94 -10.00 -1.22 27.89
C LYS A 94 -10.82 0.09 27.95
N GLY A 95 -11.78 0.28 27.05
CA GLY A 95 -12.56 1.52 26.93
C GLY A 95 -11.81 2.65 26.22
N GLU A 96 -10.66 2.38 25.59
CA GLU A 96 -9.89 3.39 24.89
C GLU A 96 -10.49 3.68 23.50
N PRO A 97 -10.56 4.96 23.08
CA PRO A 97 -11.27 5.36 21.89
C PRO A 97 -10.54 4.99 20.61
N LEU A 98 -11.29 4.49 19.64
CA LEU A 98 -10.83 4.15 18.29
C LEU A 98 -11.67 4.90 17.25
N LYS A 99 -11.02 5.44 16.24
CA LYS A 99 -11.66 5.83 14.98
C LYS A 99 -11.50 4.69 14.00
N SER A 100 -12.60 4.13 13.55
CA SER A 100 -12.62 2.86 12.81
C SER A 100 -13.26 3.02 11.44
N THR A 101 -12.84 2.19 10.50
CA THR A 101 -13.55 1.97 9.24
C THR A 101 -13.61 0.48 8.94
N THR A 102 -14.72 0.06 8.33
CA THR A 102 -14.89 -1.30 7.79
C THR A 102 -15.19 -1.18 6.31
N ILE A 103 -14.32 -1.74 5.48
CA ILE A 103 -14.37 -1.68 4.02
C ILE A 103 -14.65 -3.07 3.49
N PRO A 104 -15.67 -3.27 2.60
CA PRO A 104 -15.92 -4.57 2.00
C PRO A 104 -14.82 -4.92 0.99
N VAL A 105 -14.34 -6.16 1.07
CA VAL A 105 -13.47 -6.73 0.06
C VAL A 105 -14.33 -7.55 -0.88
N LYS A 106 -14.37 -7.13 -2.15
CA LYS A 106 -15.16 -7.79 -3.20
C LYS A 106 -14.30 -8.80 -3.96
N GLY A 107 -14.89 -9.94 -4.28
CA GLY A 107 -14.29 -11.00 -5.07
C GLY A 107 -15.03 -11.25 -6.38
N GLU A 108 -15.00 -12.48 -6.81
CA GLU A 108 -15.64 -12.88 -8.06
C GLU A 108 -17.14 -12.57 -8.06
N LYS A 109 -17.65 -12.03 -9.16
CA LYS A 109 -19.06 -11.60 -9.33
C LYS A 109 -19.49 -10.53 -8.30
N ASP A 110 -18.57 -9.69 -7.90
CA ASP A 110 -18.81 -8.56 -7.01
C ASP A 110 -19.35 -8.96 -5.61
N ARG A 111 -19.14 -10.23 -5.22
CA ARG A 111 -19.53 -10.73 -3.89
C ARG A 111 -18.60 -10.20 -2.82
N ILE A 112 -19.13 -9.83 -1.68
CA ILE A 112 -18.32 -9.49 -0.50
C ILE A 112 -17.71 -10.79 0.05
N ILE A 113 -16.39 -10.92 -0.05
CA ILE A 113 -15.61 -12.10 0.36
C ILE A 113 -14.83 -11.89 1.65
N GLY A 114 -14.66 -10.64 2.05
CA GLY A 114 -13.94 -10.25 3.25
C GLY A 114 -14.30 -8.86 3.71
N LEU A 115 -13.76 -8.49 4.87
CA LEU A 115 -13.85 -7.15 5.44
C LEU A 115 -12.46 -6.69 5.84
N LEU A 116 -12.09 -5.49 5.42
CA LEU A 116 -10.90 -4.78 5.88
C LEU A 116 -11.31 -3.78 6.95
N CYS A 117 -10.89 -4.02 8.19
CA CYS A 117 -11.11 -3.13 9.33
C CYS A 117 -9.82 -2.39 9.64
N ILE A 118 -9.89 -1.06 9.69
CA ILE A 118 -8.77 -0.20 10.07
C ILE A 118 -9.21 0.61 11.29
N ASN A 119 -8.44 0.52 12.38
CA ASN A 119 -8.68 1.22 13.62
C ASN A 119 -7.51 2.16 13.91
N PHE A 120 -7.77 3.44 14.05
CA PHE A 120 -6.79 4.40 14.55
C PHE A 120 -6.98 4.55 16.07
N TYR A 121 -5.90 4.30 16.83
CA TYR A 121 -5.88 4.43 18.27
C TYR A 121 -5.77 5.91 18.67
N MET A 122 -6.87 6.49 19.16
CA MET A 122 -6.96 7.93 19.36
C MET A 122 -6.14 8.45 20.54
N ASN A 123 -5.64 7.56 21.42
CA ASN A 123 -4.68 7.91 22.46
C ASN A 123 -3.23 7.94 21.96
N THR A 124 -2.98 7.69 20.67
CA THR A 124 -1.66 7.88 20.06
C THR A 124 -1.20 9.31 20.31
N THR A 125 -0.03 9.48 20.92
CA THR A 125 0.49 10.83 21.19
C THR A 125 0.85 11.54 19.88
N MET A 126 0.79 12.86 19.86
CA MET A 126 1.22 13.64 18.70
C MET A 126 2.68 13.37 18.33
N ALA A 127 3.53 13.13 19.35
CA ALA A 127 4.92 12.78 19.14
C ALA A 127 5.06 11.43 18.40
N ASP A 128 4.35 10.39 18.86
CA ASP A 128 4.38 9.07 18.21
C ASP A 128 3.79 9.13 16.80
N PHE A 129 2.70 9.91 16.62
CA PHE A 129 2.10 10.11 15.31
C PHE A 129 3.09 10.75 14.33
N PHE A 130 3.76 11.83 14.72
CA PHE A 130 4.75 12.50 13.87
C PHE A 130 6.06 11.74 13.69
N CYS A 131 6.49 10.95 14.68
CA CYS A 131 7.68 10.11 14.54
C CYS A 131 7.56 9.12 13.37
N ASN A 132 6.36 8.60 13.10
CA ASN A 132 6.13 7.70 11.96
C ASN A 132 6.39 8.38 10.60
N PHE A 133 6.28 9.71 10.53
CA PHE A 133 6.52 10.48 9.28
C PHE A 133 7.90 11.14 9.25
N ALA A 134 8.54 11.33 10.39
CA ALA A 134 9.79 12.10 10.51
C ALA A 134 11.06 11.24 10.51
N VAL A 135 10.96 9.97 10.86
CA VAL A 135 12.12 9.08 10.98
C VAL A 135 12.05 8.03 9.88
N PRO A 136 13.11 7.89 9.05
CA PRO A 136 13.22 6.76 8.14
C PRO A 136 13.16 5.45 8.94
N ILE A 137 12.31 4.52 8.54
CA ILE A 137 12.19 3.20 9.18
C ILE A 137 13.57 2.53 9.13
N PRO A 138 14.13 2.05 10.27
CA PRO A 138 15.40 1.33 10.25
C PRO A 138 15.32 0.12 9.34
N SER A 139 16.40 -0.14 8.61
CA SER A 139 16.52 -1.16 7.56
C SER A 139 16.42 -2.63 8.02
N ASP A 140 16.10 -2.91 9.27
CA ASP A 140 15.94 -4.27 9.82
C ASP A 140 14.56 -4.89 9.54
N SER A 141 13.61 -4.11 9.02
CA SER A 141 12.41 -4.65 8.40
C SER A 141 12.71 -4.93 6.93
N ASP A 142 12.28 -6.06 6.38
CA ASP A 142 12.43 -6.50 4.97
C ASP A 142 11.91 -5.49 3.91
N GLY A 143 11.68 -4.25 4.29
CA GLY A 143 11.28 -3.14 3.42
C GLY A 143 12.49 -2.41 2.85
N LEU A 144 12.57 -2.30 1.54
CA LEU A 144 13.52 -1.44 0.82
C LEU A 144 13.33 0.03 1.25
N THR A 145 14.09 0.47 2.27
CA THR A 145 14.25 1.90 2.53
C THR A 145 15.30 2.44 1.59
N VAL A 146 14.89 3.31 0.68
CA VAL A 146 15.82 4.01 -0.20
C VAL A 146 16.40 5.19 0.59
N SER A 147 17.67 5.07 1.00
CA SER A 147 18.39 6.15 1.67
C SER A 147 18.94 7.11 0.61
N GLY A 148 18.58 8.39 0.70
CA GLY A 148 19.07 9.45 -0.18
C GLY A 148 17.96 10.42 -0.60
N GLN A 149 18.33 11.55 -1.20
CA GLN A 149 17.37 12.42 -1.85
C GLN A 149 16.88 11.73 -3.13
N ILE A 150 15.63 11.24 -3.11
CA ILE A 150 14.98 10.69 -4.29
C ILE A 150 14.34 11.86 -5.02
N HIS A 151 14.80 12.12 -6.24
CA HIS A 151 14.13 13.05 -7.15
C HIS A 151 13.13 12.25 -7.99
N GLU A 152 11.87 12.57 -7.86
CA GLU A 152 10.81 12.05 -8.69
C GLU A 152 10.37 13.11 -9.69
N THR A 153 10.30 12.76 -10.98
CA THR A 153 9.86 13.65 -12.05
C THR A 153 8.38 13.45 -12.31
N PHE A 154 7.57 14.45 -11.97
CA PHE A 154 6.13 14.43 -12.23
C PHE A 154 5.86 15.07 -13.59
N SER A 155 5.57 14.26 -14.59
CA SER A 155 5.26 14.68 -15.96
C SER A 155 3.84 14.33 -16.34
N GLN A 156 3.22 15.15 -17.20
CA GLN A 156 1.86 14.92 -17.68
C GLN A 156 1.80 13.87 -18.82
N SER A 157 2.91 13.63 -19.48
CA SER A 157 3.00 12.63 -20.55
C SER A 157 4.29 11.81 -20.44
N SER A 158 4.31 10.62 -21.03
CA SER A 158 5.51 9.79 -21.12
C SER A 158 6.63 10.43 -21.99
N SER A 159 6.25 11.26 -22.97
CA SER A 159 7.18 12.02 -23.80
C SER A 159 7.91 13.08 -22.97
N ASP A 160 7.17 13.87 -22.18
CA ASP A 160 7.75 14.89 -21.31
C ASP A 160 8.65 14.27 -20.24
N LEU A 161 8.22 13.12 -19.65
CA LEU A 161 9.03 12.37 -18.71
C LEU A 161 10.36 11.94 -19.34
N LEU A 162 10.30 11.40 -20.55
CA LEU A 162 11.46 10.93 -21.29
C LEU A 162 12.44 12.07 -21.56
N GLU A 163 11.95 13.20 -22.09
CA GLU A 163 12.78 14.37 -22.36
C GLU A 163 13.43 14.96 -21.11
N GLN A 164 12.64 15.16 -20.03
CA GLN A 164 13.15 15.69 -18.78
C GLN A 164 14.20 14.75 -18.14
N THR A 165 13.95 13.46 -18.16
CA THR A 165 14.90 12.48 -17.59
C THR A 165 16.19 12.44 -18.38
N ILE A 166 16.14 12.47 -19.72
CA ILE A 166 17.33 12.54 -20.59
C ILE A 166 18.13 13.80 -20.27
N GLN A 167 17.50 14.97 -20.16
CA GLN A 167 18.16 16.22 -19.85
C GLN A 167 18.83 16.20 -18.47
N THR A 168 18.14 15.70 -17.46
CA THR A 168 18.68 15.59 -16.10
C THR A 168 19.92 14.70 -16.06
N VAL A 169 19.82 13.46 -16.57
CA VAL A 169 20.95 12.52 -16.60
C VAL A 169 22.11 13.06 -17.43
N ARG A 170 21.82 13.72 -18.56
CA ARG A 170 22.84 14.35 -19.39
C ARG A 170 23.59 15.45 -18.63
N GLN A 171 22.89 16.31 -17.91
CA GLN A 171 23.53 17.37 -17.11
C GLN A 171 24.40 16.79 -16.00
N GLU A 172 23.91 15.80 -15.26
CA GLU A 172 24.68 15.12 -14.21
C GLU A 172 25.99 14.53 -14.74
N VAL A 173 25.92 13.78 -15.85
CA VAL A 173 27.09 13.14 -16.46
C VAL A 173 28.06 14.17 -17.08
N LEU A 174 27.54 15.27 -17.63
CA LEU A 174 28.40 16.33 -18.18
C LEU A 174 29.17 17.08 -17.10
N MET A 175 28.56 17.27 -15.91
CA MET A 175 29.18 17.93 -14.75
C MET A 175 30.16 17.01 -13.98
N ASP A 176 30.07 15.71 -14.17
CA ASP A 176 30.93 14.73 -13.50
C ASP A 176 32.33 14.74 -14.16
N SER A 177 33.27 15.27 -13.45
CA SER A 177 34.70 15.34 -13.91
C SER A 177 35.41 13.99 -13.88
N ALA A 178 34.88 13.00 -13.17
CA ALA A 178 35.45 11.65 -13.11
C ALA A 178 35.20 10.85 -14.41
N ILE A 179 34.23 11.29 -15.23
CA ILE A 179 33.84 10.61 -16.46
C ILE A 179 34.58 11.25 -17.66
N SER A 180 35.37 10.44 -18.33
CA SER A 180 36.08 10.93 -19.54
C SER A 180 35.10 11.33 -20.65
N SER A 181 35.47 12.33 -21.47
CA SER A 181 34.61 12.84 -22.54
C SER A 181 34.14 11.76 -23.53
N THR A 182 35.03 10.78 -23.80
CA THR A 182 34.72 9.65 -24.70
C THR A 182 33.70 8.66 -24.13
N ASN A 183 33.50 8.65 -22.81
CA ASN A 183 32.60 7.73 -22.15
C ASN A 183 31.25 8.36 -21.71
N LYS A 184 31.09 9.69 -21.87
CA LYS A 184 29.89 10.38 -21.39
C LYS A 184 28.60 9.84 -21.99
N ASN A 185 28.53 9.64 -23.30
CA ASN A 185 27.33 9.10 -23.94
C ASN A 185 27.01 7.67 -23.46
N LYS A 186 28.06 6.84 -23.25
CA LYS A 186 27.86 5.49 -22.70
C LYS A 186 27.31 5.52 -21.30
N GLU A 187 27.82 6.41 -20.46
CA GLU A 187 27.34 6.58 -19.08
C GLU A 187 25.91 7.10 -19.03
N ILE A 188 25.54 8.07 -19.90
CA ILE A 188 24.17 8.53 -20.02
C ILE A 188 23.23 7.37 -20.36
N ILE A 189 23.54 6.58 -21.37
CA ILE A 189 22.74 5.43 -21.78
C ILE A 189 22.64 4.42 -20.63
N PHE A 190 23.72 4.15 -19.92
CA PHE A 190 23.74 3.21 -18.81
C PHE A 190 22.85 3.66 -17.64
N ARG A 191 22.91 4.94 -17.24
CA ARG A 191 22.05 5.49 -16.18
C ARG A 191 20.58 5.49 -16.59
N LEU A 192 20.27 5.86 -17.84
CA LEU A 192 18.90 5.79 -18.37
C LEU A 192 18.37 4.35 -18.39
N TYR A 193 19.24 3.38 -18.71
CA TYR A 193 18.89 1.96 -18.64
C TYR A 193 18.58 1.51 -17.20
N GLN A 194 19.43 1.88 -16.25
CA GLN A 194 19.23 1.57 -14.83
C GLN A 194 17.93 2.17 -14.27
N GLN A 195 17.53 3.35 -14.75
CA GLN A 195 16.27 4.01 -14.39
C GLN A 195 15.06 3.40 -15.12
N GLY A 196 15.24 2.40 -15.97
CA GLY A 196 14.13 1.73 -16.67
C GLY A 196 13.49 2.56 -17.79
N ILE A 197 14.11 3.66 -18.23
CA ILE A 197 13.56 4.59 -19.23
C ILE A 197 13.31 3.90 -20.58
N PHE A 198 14.08 2.87 -20.91
CA PHE A 198 13.90 2.09 -22.14
C PHE A 198 12.58 1.29 -22.20
N ASN A 199 11.85 1.19 -21.11
CA ASN A 199 10.50 0.62 -21.10
C ASN A 199 9.42 1.59 -21.62
N LEU A 200 9.76 2.88 -21.78
CA LEU A 200 8.84 3.87 -22.33
C LEU A 200 8.80 3.77 -23.86
N LYS A 201 7.62 4.09 -24.42
CA LYS A 201 7.44 4.14 -25.86
C LYS A 201 8.36 5.17 -26.48
N ASP A 202 8.93 4.84 -27.65
CA ASP A 202 9.82 5.70 -28.43
C ASP A 202 11.15 6.09 -27.74
N ALA A 203 11.47 5.52 -26.57
CA ALA A 203 12.64 5.84 -25.77
C ALA A 203 13.95 5.72 -26.57
N VAL A 204 14.12 4.64 -27.32
CA VAL A 204 15.35 4.40 -28.10
C VAL A 204 15.60 5.50 -29.15
N VAL A 205 14.53 5.90 -29.84
CA VAL A 205 14.61 6.95 -30.89
C VAL A 205 14.92 8.29 -30.26
N THR A 206 14.18 8.67 -29.22
CA THR A 206 14.36 9.96 -28.54
C THR A 206 15.75 10.09 -27.89
N ILE A 207 16.25 9.02 -27.27
CA ILE A 207 17.60 9.00 -26.69
C ILE A 207 18.67 9.11 -27.80
N ALA A 208 18.52 8.39 -28.91
CA ALA A 208 19.44 8.48 -30.02
C ALA A 208 19.48 9.90 -30.62
N GLU A 209 18.34 10.55 -30.80
CA GLU A 209 18.25 11.93 -31.27
C GLU A 209 18.88 12.93 -30.28
N ALA A 210 18.72 12.71 -29.00
CA ALA A 210 19.25 13.60 -27.94
C ALA A 210 20.80 13.48 -27.80
N LEU A 211 21.38 12.35 -28.15
CA LEU A 211 22.81 12.09 -27.99
C LEU A 211 23.60 12.30 -29.29
N GLY A 212 22.97 12.41 -30.44
CA GLY A 212 23.57 12.72 -31.77
C GLY A 212 24.02 11.46 -32.43
#